data_7d66f10c3237266f1ba92581899dd7cc
#
_entry.id   7d66f10c3237266f1ba92581899dd7cc
#
_cell.length_a   1.000
_cell.length_b   1.000
_cell.length_c   1.000
_cell.angle_alpha   90.00
_cell.angle_beta   90.00
_cell.angle_gamma   90.00
#
_symmetry.space_group_name_H-M   'P 1'
#
loop_
_entity.id
_entity.type
_entity.pdbx_description
1 polymer ?
#
loop_
_entity_poly.entity_id
_entity_poly.type
_entity_poly.pdbx_seq_one_letter_code
_entity_poly.pdbx_strand_id
1 'polypeptide(L)'
;MDKVLLVIPAYNEEKNIERVVDQLTESFPELDYIVVNDGSKDRTAEICRKRGYRLLDLPVNLGLAGCFQAGMKYAWEKGYRYAIQFDGDGQHRPEFIKTMREKMDEGYDIVIGSRFVTEKKDWSFRMLGSRIIGAAIRLTTGAHIKDPTSSMRLFNRKMIGEFALNLNYGPEPDTISFLIHQGARVAEVQVTIDDRTAGESYLKPVTAVKYMVRMLLSILVIQNFRKRQQDAKTKG
;
A
#
# COMPACT_ATOMS: atom_id res chain seq x y z
N MET A 1 3.19 -7.68 -19.17
CA MET A 1 4.00 -6.45 -19.16
C MET A 1 4.92 -6.50 -17.95
N ASP A 2 6.22 -6.31 -18.16
CA ASP A 2 7.19 -6.23 -17.04
C ASP A 2 7.21 -4.87 -16.33
N LYS A 3 6.23 -4.02 -16.64
CA LYS A 3 6.09 -2.70 -16.03
C LYS A 3 5.45 -2.79 -14.66
N VAL A 4 5.82 -1.86 -13.80
CA VAL A 4 5.21 -1.64 -12.49
C VAL A 4 4.07 -0.65 -12.65
N LEU A 5 2.89 -0.99 -12.12
CA LEU A 5 1.78 -0.04 -12.00
C LEU A 5 1.83 0.65 -10.64
N LEU A 6 1.88 1.98 -10.65
CA LEU A 6 1.69 2.77 -9.45
C LEU A 6 0.19 2.99 -9.24
N VAL A 7 -0.35 2.46 -8.17
CA VAL A 7 -1.72 2.74 -7.72
C VAL A 7 -1.65 3.95 -6.78
N ILE A 8 -2.24 5.06 -7.20
CA ILE A 8 -2.21 6.35 -6.50
C ILE A 8 -3.62 6.63 -5.93
N PRO A 9 -3.91 6.24 -4.69
CA PRO A 9 -5.16 6.61 -4.03
C PRO A 9 -5.22 8.12 -3.83
N ALA A 10 -6.35 8.73 -4.18
CA ALA A 10 -6.55 10.17 -4.05
C ALA A 10 -7.94 10.47 -3.46
N TYR A 11 -7.99 11.17 -2.33
CA TYR A 11 -9.20 11.69 -1.73
C TYR A 11 -8.99 13.11 -1.23
N ASN A 12 -9.58 14.09 -1.92
CA ASN A 12 -9.42 15.53 -1.66
C ASN A 12 -7.92 15.96 -1.75
N GLU A 13 -7.28 15.60 -2.86
CA GLU A 13 -5.85 15.87 -3.14
C GLU A 13 -5.66 16.96 -4.22
N GLU A 14 -6.61 17.88 -4.40
CA GLU A 14 -6.52 18.95 -5.42
C GLU A 14 -5.25 19.78 -5.36
N LYS A 15 -4.61 19.87 -4.17
CA LYS A 15 -3.38 20.63 -3.94
C LYS A 15 -2.10 19.87 -4.31
N ASN A 16 -2.17 18.55 -4.39
CA ASN A 16 -0.99 17.68 -4.54
C ASN A 16 -0.99 16.92 -5.85
N ILE A 17 -2.17 16.50 -6.34
CA ILE A 17 -2.26 15.49 -7.40
C ILE A 17 -1.57 15.92 -8.70
N GLU A 18 -1.65 17.19 -9.09
CA GLU A 18 -1.01 17.70 -10.29
C GLU A 18 0.50 17.59 -10.17
N ARG A 19 1.08 18.11 -9.08
CA ARG A 19 2.51 18.04 -8.84
C ARG A 19 3.04 16.60 -8.79
N VAL A 20 2.32 15.70 -8.11
CA VAL A 20 2.74 14.30 -7.95
C VAL A 20 2.74 13.57 -9.28
N VAL A 21 1.69 13.74 -10.09
CA VAL A 21 1.58 13.04 -11.37
C VAL A 21 2.51 13.64 -12.43
N ASP A 22 2.66 14.96 -12.48
CA ASP A 22 3.59 15.61 -13.41
C ASP A 22 5.03 15.19 -13.10
N GLN A 23 5.46 15.28 -11.84
CA GLN A 23 6.80 14.82 -11.44
C GLN A 23 7.04 13.35 -11.80
N LEU A 24 6.04 12.49 -11.60
CA LEU A 24 6.15 11.09 -11.95
C LEU A 24 6.30 10.88 -13.45
N THR A 25 5.47 11.53 -14.26
CA THR A 25 5.47 11.35 -15.72
C THR A 25 6.67 11.99 -16.42
N GLU A 26 7.18 13.08 -15.87
CA GLU A 26 8.37 13.78 -16.42
C GLU A 26 9.66 13.06 -16.04
N SER A 27 9.79 12.60 -14.79
CA SER A 27 11.05 12.04 -14.28
C SER A 27 11.15 10.52 -14.43
N PHE A 28 10.02 9.82 -14.54
CA PHE A 28 9.95 8.35 -14.59
C PHE A 28 8.94 7.85 -15.63
N PRO A 29 9.13 8.22 -16.93
CA PRO A 29 8.19 7.90 -18.01
C PRO A 29 8.04 6.39 -18.28
N GLU A 30 8.97 5.58 -17.77
CA GLU A 30 8.92 4.11 -17.86
C GLU A 30 7.92 3.48 -16.86
N LEU A 31 7.50 4.23 -15.84
CA LEU A 31 6.52 3.76 -14.87
C LEU A 31 5.10 4.03 -15.34
N ASP A 32 4.24 3.03 -15.21
CA ASP A 32 2.81 3.21 -15.44
C ASP A 32 2.12 3.59 -14.13
N TYR A 33 1.07 4.42 -14.21
CA TYR A 33 0.30 4.80 -13.04
C TYR A 33 -1.21 4.77 -13.32
N ILE A 34 -1.99 4.73 -12.25
CA ILE A 34 -3.42 4.97 -12.24
C ILE A 34 -3.77 5.78 -10.98
N VAL A 35 -4.33 6.97 -11.16
CA VAL A 35 -4.95 7.71 -10.06
C VAL A 35 -6.30 7.07 -9.78
N VAL A 36 -6.53 6.65 -8.54
CA VAL A 36 -7.83 6.14 -8.10
C VAL A 36 -8.47 7.21 -7.24
N ASN A 37 -9.39 7.98 -7.82
CA ASN A 37 -10.15 9.01 -7.09
C ASN A 37 -11.23 8.34 -6.25
N ASP A 38 -11.14 8.46 -4.94
CA ASP A 38 -12.03 7.83 -3.96
C ASP A 38 -13.25 8.70 -3.63
N GLY A 39 -13.97 9.16 -4.66
CA GLY A 39 -15.15 10.00 -4.49
C GLY A 39 -14.83 11.36 -3.86
N SER A 40 -13.75 12.02 -4.29
CA SER A 40 -13.37 13.35 -3.81
C SER A 40 -14.49 14.37 -3.98
N LYS A 41 -14.56 15.31 -3.04
CA LYS A 41 -15.54 16.41 -3.05
C LYS A 41 -14.94 17.73 -3.51
N ASP A 42 -13.62 17.78 -3.66
CA ASP A 42 -12.86 18.91 -4.20
C ASP A 42 -12.62 18.75 -5.71
N ARG A 43 -11.70 19.52 -6.29
CA ARG A 43 -11.41 19.49 -7.72
C ARG A 43 -10.44 18.39 -8.15
N THR A 44 -10.14 17.39 -7.30
CA THR A 44 -9.18 16.32 -7.63
C THR A 44 -9.53 15.64 -8.95
N ALA A 45 -10.77 15.16 -9.12
CA ALA A 45 -11.20 14.48 -10.35
C ALA A 45 -11.21 15.41 -11.58
N GLU A 46 -11.60 16.68 -11.39
CA GLU A 46 -11.59 17.70 -12.43
C GLU A 46 -10.18 17.95 -12.95
N ILE A 47 -9.20 18.11 -12.05
CA ILE A 47 -7.79 18.31 -12.39
C ILE A 47 -7.27 17.10 -13.19
N CYS A 48 -7.52 15.89 -12.72
CA CYS A 48 -7.09 14.67 -13.41
C CYS A 48 -7.64 14.59 -14.84
N ARG A 49 -8.92 14.90 -15.05
CA ARG A 49 -9.53 14.89 -16.38
C ARG A 49 -8.96 15.99 -17.28
N LYS A 50 -8.81 17.21 -16.76
CA LYS A 50 -8.28 18.35 -17.50
C LYS A 50 -6.84 18.14 -17.96
N ARG A 51 -6.03 17.49 -17.11
CA ARG A 51 -4.62 17.16 -17.40
C ARG A 51 -4.46 15.88 -18.23
N GLY A 52 -5.54 15.13 -18.48
CA GLY A 52 -5.48 13.87 -19.22
C GLY A 52 -4.79 12.74 -18.44
N TYR A 53 -4.76 12.80 -17.12
CA TYR A 53 -4.18 11.74 -16.30
C TYR A 53 -5.00 10.45 -16.37
N ARG A 54 -4.32 9.31 -16.23
CA ARG A 54 -5.01 8.03 -16.13
C ARG A 54 -5.79 7.99 -14.82
N LEU A 55 -7.10 7.97 -14.91
CA LEU A 55 -8.03 8.12 -13.79
C LEU A 55 -9.00 6.95 -13.72
N LEU A 56 -9.10 6.35 -12.55
CA LEU A 56 -10.21 5.50 -12.14
C LEU A 56 -11.04 6.31 -11.13
N ASP A 57 -12.21 6.77 -11.55
CA ASP A 57 -13.05 7.67 -10.75
C ASP A 57 -14.16 6.88 -10.07
N LEU A 58 -14.08 6.73 -8.76
CA LEU A 58 -15.08 6.01 -7.98
C LEU A 58 -16.23 6.94 -7.64
N PRO A 59 -17.50 6.47 -7.79
CA PRO A 59 -18.68 7.31 -7.58
C PRO A 59 -18.92 7.68 -6.11
N VAL A 60 -18.32 6.94 -5.17
CA VAL A 60 -18.44 7.13 -3.72
C VAL A 60 -17.11 6.86 -3.04
N ASN A 61 -16.94 7.44 -1.85
CA ASN A 61 -15.78 7.15 -1.02
C ASN A 61 -15.90 5.74 -0.42
N LEU A 62 -14.96 4.87 -0.81
CA LEU A 62 -14.85 3.48 -0.33
C LEU A 62 -13.76 3.34 0.75
N GLY A 63 -13.04 4.41 1.05
CA GLY A 63 -11.87 4.42 1.90
C GLY A 63 -10.64 3.78 1.26
N LEU A 64 -9.49 3.88 1.92
CA LEU A 64 -8.21 3.41 1.38
C LEU A 64 -8.26 1.95 0.92
N ALA A 65 -8.96 1.08 1.65
CA ALA A 65 -9.06 -0.34 1.30
C ALA A 65 -9.78 -0.56 -0.03
N GLY A 66 -10.94 0.05 -0.22
CA GLY A 66 -11.71 -0.08 -1.47
C GLY A 66 -11.03 0.60 -2.64
N CYS A 67 -10.43 1.77 -2.42
CA CYS A 67 -9.64 2.49 -3.40
C CYS A 67 -8.44 1.66 -3.87
N PHE A 68 -7.66 1.11 -2.94
CA PHE A 68 -6.54 0.24 -3.27
C PHE A 68 -6.99 -1.03 -4.01
N GLN A 69 -8.08 -1.68 -3.57
CA GLN A 69 -8.63 -2.85 -4.26
C GLN A 69 -9.05 -2.54 -5.69
N ALA A 70 -9.66 -1.37 -5.94
CA ALA A 70 -10.03 -0.95 -7.29
C ALA A 70 -8.80 -0.80 -8.19
N GLY A 71 -7.70 -0.22 -7.67
CA GLY A 71 -6.41 -0.15 -8.37
C GLY A 71 -5.81 -1.53 -8.65
N MET A 72 -5.90 -2.46 -7.69
CA MET A 72 -5.43 -3.84 -7.88
C MET A 72 -6.26 -4.63 -8.89
N LYS A 73 -7.59 -4.41 -8.95
CA LYS A 73 -8.45 -4.96 -10.02
C LYS A 73 -8.03 -4.45 -11.38
N TYR A 74 -7.79 -3.14 -11.51
CA TYR A 74 -7.25 -2.58 -12.74
C TYR A 74 -5.91 -3.21 -13.13
N ALA A 75 -4.97 -3.36 -12.18
CA ALA A 75 -3.69 -4.02 -12.41
C ALA A 75 -3.85 -5.48 -12.88
N TRP A 76 -4.78 -6.20 -12.27
CA TRP A 76 -5.10 -7.58 -12.63
C TRP A 76 -5.64 -7.68 -14.05
N GLU A 77 -6.66 -6.91 -14.39
CA GLU A 77 -7.31 -6.92 -15.71
C GLU A 77 -6.37 -6.48 -16.83
N LYS A 78 -5.49 -5.50 -16.56
CA LYS A 78 -4.49 -5.02 -17.52
C LYS A 78 -3.25 -5.88 -17.62
N GLY A 79 -3.14 -6.97 -16.85
CA GLY A 79 -2.04 -7.93 -16.95
C GLY A 79 -0.71 -7.44 -16.36
N TYR A 80 -0.72 -6.49 -15.43
CA TYR A 80 0.51 -6.05 -14.77
C TYR A 80 1.13 -7.16 -13.94
N ARG A 81 2.45 -7.30 -14.03
CA ARG A 81 3.23 -8.24 -13.25
C ARG A 81 3.48 -7.73 -11.83
N TYR A 82 3.61 -6.43 -11.68
CA TYR A 82 3.87 -5.75 -10.42
C TYR A 82 2.93 -4.56 -10.24
N ALA A 83 2.52 -4.32 -9.00
CA ALA A 83 1.81 -3.11 -8.62
C ALA A 83 2.33 -2.60 -7.28
N ILE A 84 2.40 -1.29 -7.10
CA ILE A 84 2.85 -0.64 -5.88
C ILE A 84 1.80 0.36 -5.40
N GLN A 85 1.53 0.38 -4.09
CA GLN A 85 0.84 1.51 -3.48
C GLN A 85 1.79 2.71 -3.46
N PHE A 86 1.33 3.83 -4.02
CA PHE A 86 2.10 5.05 -4.10
C PHE A 86 1.23 6.22 -3.64
N ASP A 87 1.58 6.86 -2.52
CA ASP A 87 0.73 7.87 -1.91
C ASP A 87 0.68 9.16 -2.75
N GLY A 88 -0.52 9.70 -2.93
CA GLY A 88 -0.78 10.92 -3.72
C GLY A 88 -0.36 12.22 -3.04
N ASP A 89 0.22 12.16 -1.83
CA ASP A 89 0.69 13.33 -1.07
C ASP A 89 2.15 13.71 -1.36
N GLY A 90 2.85 12.90 -2.19
CA GLY A 90 4.22 13.13 -2.62
C GLY A 90 5.31 12.75 -1.62
N GLN A 91 4.98 11.95 -0.61
CA GLN A 91 5.98 11.46 0.36
C GLN A 91 6.84 10.31 -0.20
N HIS A 92 6.33 9.54 -1.16
CA HIS A 92 7.03 8.41 -1.74
C HIS A 92 7.97 8.87 -2.87
N ARG A 93 9.17 8.30 -2.90
CA ARG A 93 10.18 8.55 -3.92
C ARG A 93 10.22 7.43 -4.95
N PRO A 94 9.91 7.71 -6.24
CA PRO A 94 9.86 6.69 -7.28
C PRO A 94 11.21 6.01 -7.58
N GLU A 95 12.34 6.66 -7.30
CA GLU A 95 13.68 6.11 -7.52
C GLU A 95 13.92 4.78 -6.81
N PHE A 96 13.23 4.52 -5.69
CA PHE A 96 13.35 3.25 -4.96
C PHE A 96 12.60 2.08 -5.61
N ILE A 97 11.69 2.35 -6.56
CA ILE A 97 10.89 1.30 -7.21
C ILE A 97 11.78 0.30 -7.94
N LYS A 98 12.86 0.76 -8.57
CA LYS A 98 13.82 -0.12 -9.23
C LYS A 98 14.44 -1.12 -8.26
N THR A 99 14.96 -0.65 -7.14
CA THR A 99 15.57 -1.52 -6.11
C THR A 99 14.54 -2.47 -5.48
N MET A 100 13.29 -1.99 -5.26
CA MET A 100 12.22 -2.84 -4.78
C MET A 100 11.85 -3.94 -5.79
N ARG A 101 11.87 -3.63 -7.10
CA ARG A 101 11.64 -4.61 -8.16
C ARG A 101 12.76 -5.64 -8.23
N GLU A 102 14.03 -5.22 -8.20
CA GLU A 102 15.17 -6.12 -8.14
C GLU A 102 15.05 -7.10 -6.97
N LYS A 103 14.63 -6.59 -5.81
CA LYS A 103 14.37 -7.44 -4.65
C LYS A 103 13.20 -8.41 -4.86
N MET A 104 12.14 -7.98 -5.57
CA MET A 104 11.01 -8.83 -5.93
C MET A 104 11.44 -9.99 -6.84
N ASP A 105 12.38 -9.76 -7.77
CA ASP A 105 12.87 -10.76 -8.71
C ASP A 105 13.66 -11.89 -8.01
N GLU A 106 14.08 -11.72 -6.74
CA GLU A 106 14.61 -12.79 -5.89
C GLU A 106 13.53 -13.79 -5.42
N GLY A 107 12.27 -13.62 -5.85
CA GLY A 107 11.15 -14.52 -5.60
C GLY A 107 10.31 -14.17 -4.37
N TYR A 108 10.33 -12.92 -3.94
CA TYR A 108 9.40 -12.43 -2.92
C TYR A 108 8.03 -12.14 -3.51
N ASP A 109 7.00 -12.21 -2.67
CA ASP A 109 5.62 -11.88 -3.04
C ASP A 109 5.26 -10.42 -2.74
N ILE A 110 5.89 -9.86 -1.69
CA ILE A 110 5.72 -8.48 -1.22
C ILE A 110 7.08 -7.90 -0.88
N VAL A 111 7.37 -6.69 -1.37
CA VAL A 111 8.55 -5.92 -0.95
C VAL A 111 8.09 -4.61 -0.32
N ILE A 112 8.52 -4.36 0.91
CA ILE A 112 8.18 -3.16 1.68
C ILE A 112 9.35 -2.17 1.57
N GLY A 113 9.06 -0.93 1.17
CA GLY A 113 9.98 0.18 1.30
C GLY A 113 10.06 0.59 2.77
N SER A 114 11.12 0.20 3.44
CA SER A 114 11.32 0.37 4.89
C SER A 114 12.29 1.50 5.18
N ARG A 115 11.94 2.37 6.11
CA ARG A 115 12.81 3.45 6.60
C ARG A 115 13.92 2.94 7.53
N PHE A 116 13.83 1.70 7.97
CA PHE A 116 14.60 1.18 9.10
C PHE A 116 15.38 -0.11 8.81
N VAL A 117 15.72 -0.38 7.56
CA VAL A 117 16.59 -1.52 7.23
C VAL A 117 17.99 -1.27 7.75
N THR A 118 18.55 -0.09 7.48
CA THR A 118 19.88 0.34 7.91
C THR A 118 19.83 1.37 9.04
N GLU A 119 18.74 2.11 9.16
CA GLU A 119 18.57 3.16 10.15
C GLU A 119 17.85 2.66 11.40
N LYS A 120 18.09 3.32 12.53
CA LYS A 120 17.43 3.00 13.80
C LYS A 120 16.17 3.85 13.96
N LYS A 121 15.09 3.21 14.43
CA LYS A 121 13.88 3.92 14.84
C LYS A 121 14.19 4.84 16.04
N ASP A 122 13.70 6.07 15.98
CA ASP A 122 13.68 6.96 17.12
C ASP A 122 12.75 6.46 18.26
N TRP A 123 12.70 7.18 19.38
CA TRP A 123 11.85 6.85 20.53
C TRP A 123 10.52 7.61 20.53
N SER A 124 10.05 8.07 19.37
CA SER A 124 8.74 8.71 19.29
C SER A 124 7.61 7.73 19.59
N PHE A 125 6.46 8.25 20.02
CA PHE A 125 5.25 7.48 20.29
C PHE A 125 4.78 6.69 19.04
N ARG A 126 4.94 7.29 17.85
CA ARG A 126 4.64 6.64 16.55
C ARG A 126 5.54 5.43 16.31
N MET A 127 6.82 5.54 16.62
CA MET A 127 7.78 4.44 16.44
C MET A 127 7.60 3.34 17.48
N LEU A 128 7.15 3.67 18.69
CA LEU A 128 6.74 2.67 19.67
C LEU A 128 5.59 1.81 19.14
N GLY A 129 4.56 2.44 18.56
CA GLY A 129 3.46 1.71 17.92
C GLY A 129 3.92 0.79 16.80
N SER A 130 4.82 1.26 15.94
CA SER A 130 5.40 0.45 14.87
C SER A 130 6.19 -0.76 15.41
N ARG A 131 6.92 -0.61 16.54
CA ARG A 131 7.63 -1.72 17.20
C ARG A 131 6.66 -2.76 17.75
N ILE A 132 5.58 -2.31 18.39
CA ILE A 132 4.56 -3.21 18.97
C ILE A 132 3.88 -4.02 17.84
N ILE A 133 3.50 -3.38 16.73
CA ILE A 133 2.92 -4.07 15.57
C ILE A 133 3.92 -5.06 14.99
N GLY A 134 5.18 -4.69 14.81
CA GLY A 134 6.23 -5.60 14.33
C GLY A 134 6.46 -6.80 15.25
N ALA A 135 6.41 -6.60 16.58
CA ALA A 135 6.50 -7.68 17.55
C ALA A 135 5.29 -8.62 17.47
N ALA A 136 4.07 -8.09 17.28
CA ALA A 136 2.87 -8.90 17.10
C ALA A 136 2.93 -9.75 15.81
N ILE A 137 3.38 -9.18 14.70
CA ILE A 137 3.61 -9.90 13.44
C ILE A 137 4.63 -11.03 13.65
N ARG A 138 5.76 -10.73 14.30
CA ARG A 138 6.79 -11.72 14.59
C ARG A 138 6.26 -12.87 15.46
N LEU A 139 5.48 -12.56 16.47
CA LEU A 139 4.88 -13.56 17.37
C LEU A 139 3.95 -14.51 16.63
N THR A 140 3.14 -14.00 15.71
CA THR A 140 2.11 -14.78 15.00
C THR A 140 2.61 -15.49 13.75
N THR A 141 3.62 -14.93 13.08
CA THR A 141 4.09 -15.43 11.77
C THR A 141 5.55 -15.87 11.74
N GLY A 142 6.33 -15.53 12.77
CA GLY A 142 7.77 -15.71 12.79
C GLY A 142 8.56 -14.70 11.94
N ALA A 143 7.88 -13.91 11.09
CA ALA A 143 8.55 -12.95 10.20
C ALA A 143 9.00 -11.69 10.96
N HIS A 144 10.21 -11.23 10.67
CA HIS A 144 10.76 -10.01 11.25
C HIS A 144 10.63 -8.86 10.26
N ILE A 145 9.62 -8.00 10.45
CA ILE A 145 9.41 -6.78 9.65
C ILE A 145 9.81 -5.57 10.48
N LYS A 146 10.77 -4.79 9.96
CA LYS A 146 11.29 -3.60 10.63
C LYS A 146 10.33 -2.41 10.52
N ASP A 147 9.67 -2.23 9.37
CA ASP A 147 8.73 -1.13 9.14
C ASP A 147 7.33 -1.60 8.68
N PRO A 148 6.56 -2.27 9.56
CA PRO A 148 5.24 -2.78 9.20
C PRO A 148 4.23 -1.68 8.86
N THR A 149 4.52 -0.44 9.23
CA THR A 149 3.63 0.72 9.00
C THR A 149 3.97 1.54 7.76
N SER A 150 4.98 1.13 6.99
CA SER A 150 5.25 1.76 5.70
C SER A 150 4.10 1.49 4.73
N SER A 151 3.67 2.53 4.00
CA SER A 151 2.66 2.42 2.93
C SER A 151 3.28 2.06 1.57
N MET A 152 4.58 2.27 1.38
CA MET A 152 5.25 1.94 0.13
C MET A 152 5.49 0.43 0.00
N ARG A 153 4.59 -0.27 -0.71
CA ARG A 153 4.62 -1.73 -0.83
C ARG A 153 4.43 -2.17 -2.26
N LEU A 154 5.39 -2.95 -2.77
CA LEU A 154 5.35 -3.57 -4.08
C LEU A 154 4.82 -4.99 -3.97
N PHE A 155 3.91 -5.35 -4.86
CA PHE A 155 3.21 -6.64 -4.91
C PHE A 155 3.46 -7.33 -6.24
N ASN A 156 3.72 -8.63 -6.23
CA ASN A 156 3.81 -9.43 -7.44
C ASN A 156 2.43 -9.80 -8.00
N ARG A 157 2.38 -10.45 -9.16
CA ARG A 157 1.15 -10.86 -9.84
C ARG A 157 0.23 -11.70 -8.96
N LYS A 158 0.78 -12.60 -8.15
CA LYS A 158 0.01 -13.45 -7.24
C LYS A 158 -0.71 -12.59 -6.18
N MET A 159 -0.01 -11.63 -5.59
CA MET A 159 -0.60 -10.72 -4.60
C MET A 159 -1.59 -9.74 -5.23
N ILE A 160 -1.33 -9.27 -6.45
CA ILE A 160 -2.31 -8.48 -7.20
C ILE A 160 -3.62 -9.26 -7.34
N GLY A 161 -3.55 -10.54 -7.72
CA GLY A 161 -4.72 -11.42 -7.81
C GLY A 161 -5.44 -11.60 -6.46
N GLU A 162 -4.70 -11.79 -5.37
CA GLU A 162 -5.30 -11.91 -4.03
C GLU A 162 -6.10 -10.66 -3.66
N PHE A 163 -5.54 -9.45 -3.82
CA PHE A 163 -6.26 -8.20 -3.53
C PHE A 163 -7.41 -7.94 -4.51
N ALA A 164 -7.23 -8.27 -5.78
CA ALA A 164 -8.24 -8.03 -6.80
C ALA A 164 -9.49 -8.91 -6.65
N LEU A 165 -9.31 -10.19 -6.27
CA LEU A 165 -10.34 -11.21 -6.36
C LEU A 165 -10.82 -11.76 -5.01
N ASN A 166 -9.96 -11.77 -4.00
CA ASN A 166 -10.20 -12.52 -2.76
C ASN A 166 -10.25 -11.65 -1.50
N LEU A 167 -9.53 -10.53 -1.45
CA LEU A 167 -9.41 -9.73 -0.24
C LEU A 167 -10.23 -8.44 -0.30
N ASN A 168 -11.05 -8.22 0.71
CA ASN A 168 -11.78 -6.98 0.95
C ASN A 168 -11.07 -6.08 1.99
N TYR A 169 -9.75 -6.16 2.07
CA TYR A 169 -8.95 -5.45 3.06
C TYR A 169 -7.91 -4.57 2.38
N GLY A 170 -7.57 -3.45 3.02
CA GLY A 170 -6.48 -2.60 2.58
C GLY A 170 -5.10 -3.24 2.82
N PRO A 171 -4.05 -2.70 2.24
CA PRO A 171 -2.68 -3.17 2.43
C PRO A 171 -2.13 -2.71 3.79
N GLU A 172 -2.85 -2.96 4.88
CA GLU A 172 -2.48 -2.61 6.24
C GLU A 172 -1.59 -3.69 6.88
N PRO A 173 -0.92 -3.42 8.02
CA PRO A 173 -0.02 -4.38 8.67
C PRO A 173 -0.67 -5.72 9.00
N ASP A 174 -1.93 -5.74 9.38
CA ASP A 174 -2.68 -6.96 9.69
C ASP A 174 -2.97 -7.81 8.45
N THR A 175 -3.22 -7.17 7.30
CA THR A 175 -3.38 -7.89 6.03
C THR A 175 -2.04 -8.47 5.57
N ILE A 176 -0.93 -7.75 5.73
CA ILE A 176 0.41 -8.27 5.44
C ILE A 176 0.72 -9.47 6.36
N SER A 177 0.43 -9.35 7.66
CA SER A 177 0.57 -10.47 8.61
C SER A 177 -0.25 -11.69 8.17
N PHE A 178 -1.49 -11.49 7.76
CA PHE A 178 -2.35 -12.56 7.24
C PHE A 178 -1.76 -13.21 5.99
N LEU A 179 -1.27 -12.43 5.02
CA LEU A 179 -0.65 -12.95 3.80
C LEU A 179 0.62 -13.75 4.11
N ILE A 180 1.45 -13.30 5.06
CA ILE A 180 2.63 -14.06 5.54
C ILE A 180 2.19 -15.40 6.13
N HIS A 181 1.15 -15.40 6.95
CA HIS A 181 0.58 -16.62 7.53
C HIS A 181 0.06 -17.58 6.45
N GLN A 182 -0.38 -17.05 5.29
CA GLN A 182 -0.76 -17.83 4.11
C GLN A 182 0.45 -18.21 3.20
N GLY A 183 1.67 -17.98 3.67
CA GLY A 183 2.90 -18.38 2.98
C GLY A 183 3.44 -17.34 2.01
N ALA A 184 2.99 -16.08 2.05
CA ALA A 184 3.61 -15.01 1.26
C ALA A 184 5.02 -14.70 1.79
N ARG A 185 5.99 -14.59 0.87
CA ARG A 185 7.37 -14.22 1.18
C ARG A 185 7.50 -12.70 1.13
N VAL A 186 7.96 -12.10 2.24
CA VAL A 186 8.09 -10.64 2.38
C VAL A 186 9.55 -10.26 2.57
N ALA A 187 9.98 -9.19 1.91
CA ALA A 187 11.28 -8.55 2.12
C ALA A 187 11.12 -7.06 2.38
N GLU A 188 12.18 -6.44 2.89
CA GLU A 188 12.28 -5.00 3.07
C GLU A 188 13.49 -4.44 2.32
N VAL A 189 13.31 -3.25 1.73
CA VAL A 189 14.36 -2.47 1.07
C VAL A 189 14.43 -1.12 1.76
N GLN A 190 15.65 -0.61 2.03
CA GLN A 190 15.83 0.73 2.60
C GLN A 190 15.31 1.78 1.63
N VAL A 191 14.43 2.65 2.13
CA VAL A 191 13.92 3.82 1.41
C VAL A 191 13.98 5.06 2.30
N THR A 192 14.00 6.22 1.67
CA THR A 192 13.74 7.50 2.32
C THR A 192 12.34 7.97 1.97
N ILE A 193 11.61 8.47 2.95
CA ILE A 193 10.28 9.03 2.77
C ILE A 193 10.36 10.51 3.08
N ASP A 194 9.88 11.34 2.18
CA ASP A 194 9.89 12.80 2.35
C ASP A 194 8.79 13.26 3.31
N ASP A 195 8.97 14.46 3.85
CA ASP A 195 7.91 15.10 4.61
C ASP A 195 6.77 15.51 3.69
N ARG A 196 5.53 15.40 4.20
CA ARG A 196 4.34 15.84 3.48
C ARG A 196 4.42 17.32 3.16
N THR A 197 4.26 17.69 1.90
CA THR A 197 4.35 19.07 1.44
C THR A 197 3.08 19.89 1.65
N ALA A 198 1.90 19.24 1.69
CA ALA A 198 0.60 19.89 1.93
C ALA A 198 -0.42 18.90 2.50
N GLY A 199 -1.48 19.43 3.15
CA GLY A 199 -2.55 18.64 3.74
C GLY A 199 -2.34 18.32 5.22
N GLU A 200 -3.42 17.88 5.89
CA GLU A 200 -3.39 17.50 7.31
C GLU A 200 -3.14 16.00 7.47
N SER A 201 -2.39 15.61 8.51
CA SER A 201 -2.21 14.20 8.87
C SER A 201 -3.52 13.61 9.39
N TYR A 202 -3.95 12.50 8.82
CA TYR A 202 -5.13 11.75 9.30
C TYR A 202 -4.95 11.18 10.72
N LEU A 203 -3.71 11.03 11.20
CA LEU A 203 -3.41 10.42 12.48
C LEU A 203 -3.28 11.47 13.59
N LYS A 204 -4.41 11.95 14.11
CA LYS A 204 -4.46 12.62 15.41
C LYS A 204 -4.12 11.59 16.53
N PRO A 205 -3.57 12.00 17.69
CA PRO A 205 -3.11 11.07 18.73
C PRO A 205 -4.15 10.01 19.14
N VAL A 206 -5.41 10.41 19.32
CA VAL A 206 -6.50 9.49 19.69
C VAL A 206 -6.80 8.48 18.57
N THR A 207 -6.75 8.94 17.31
CA THR A 207 -6.98 8.08 16.14
C THR A 207 -5.84 7.07 15.97
N ALA A 208 -4.60 7.49 16.28
CA ALA A 208 -3.43 6.62 16.25
C ALA A 208 -3.53 5.47 17.28
N VAL A 209 -3.98 5.76 18.50
CA VAL A 209 -4.20 4.72 19.53
C VAL A 209 -5.29 3.74 19.10
N LYS A 210 -6.43 4.23 18.60
CA LYS A 210 -7.51 3.38 18.07
C LYS A 210 -7.02 2.48 16.93
N TYR A 211 -6.24 3.05 16.01
CA TYR A 211 -5.62 2.31 14.93
C TYR A 211 -4.70 1.19 15.43
N MET A 212 -3.83 1.47 16.40
CA MET A 212 -2.92 0.49 16.99
C MET A 212 -3.68 -0.65 17.67
N VAL A 213 -4.70 -0.34 18.48
CA VAL A 213 -5.53 -1.36 19.14
C VAL A 213 -6.22 -2.24 18.09
N ARG A 214 -6.81 -1.63 17.05
CA ARG A 214 -7.42 -2.37 15.94
C ARG A 214 -6.43 -3.31 15.26
N MET A 215 -5.24 -2.84 14.93
CA MET A 215 -4.19 -3.66 14.31
C MET A 215 -3.77 -4.83 15.19
N LEU A 216 -3.55 -4.59 16.48
CA LEU A 216 -3.15 -5.64 17.41
C LEU A 216 -4.25 -6.70 17.57
N LEU A 217 -5.50 -6.31 17.76
CA LEU A 217 -6.62 -7.24 17.83
C LEU A 217 -6.76 -8.04 16.53
N SER A 218 -6.59 -7.38 15.37
CA SER A 218 -6.64 -8.06 14.08
C SER A 218 -5.51 -9.08 13.93
N ILE A 219 -4.26 -8.71 14.26
CA ILE A 219 -3.09 -9.57 14.12
C ILE A 219 -3.10 -10.73 15.11
N LEU A 220 -3.42 -10.46 16.38
CA LEU A 220 -3.31 -11.47 17.44
C LEU A 220 -4.52 -12.42 17.52
N VAL A 221 -5.71 -11.94 17.11
CA VAL A 221 -6.97 -12.67 17.29
C VAL A 221 -7.67 -12.94 15.96
N ILE A 222 -8.07 -11.87 15.24
CA ILE A 222 -9.03 -11.98 14.13
C ILE A 222 -8.44 -12.78 12.95
N GLN A 223 -7.17 -12.59 12.62
CA GLN A 223 -6.56 -13.30 11.49
C GLN A 223 -6.55 -14.83 11.64
N ASN A 224 -6.55 -15.34 12.86
CA ASN A 224 -6.61 -16.79 13.12
C ASN A 224 -7.96 -17.40 12.73
N PHE A 225 -9.00 -16.56 12.60
CA PHE A 225 -10.35 -16.97 12.18
C PHE A 225 -10.65 -16.62 10.73
N ARG A 226 -9.76 -15.91 10.04
CA ARG A 226 -9.92 -15.59 8.61
C ARG A 226 -9.71 -16.85 7.78
N LYS A 227 -10.78 -17.44 7.24
CA LYS A 227 -10.70 -18.57 6.31
C LYS A 227 -10.31 -18.07 4.90
N ARG A 228 -9.52 -18.88 4.20
CA ARG A 228 -9.22 -18.66 2.78
C ARG A 228 -10.51 -18.92 1.99
N GLN A 229 -10.96 -17.98 1.15
CA GLN A 229 -12.14 -18.16 0.29
C GLN A 229 -11.95 -19.28 -0.77
N GLN A 230 -10.75 -19.77 -0.98
CA GLN A 230 -10.47 -20.87 -1.90
C GLN A 230 -11.03 -22.22 -1.48
N ASP A 231 -11.25 -22.45 -0.18
CA ASP A 231 -11.80 -23.72 0.32
C ASP A 231 -13.29 -23.91 0.00
N ALA A 232 -13.97 -22.84 -0.39
CA ALA A 232 -15.39 -22.90 -0.77
C ALA A 232 -15.63 -23.30 -2.26
N LYS A 233 -14.65 -23.10 -3.15
CA LYS A 233 -14.78 -23.41 -4.59
C LYS A 233 -14.34 -24.83 -4.97
N THR A 234 -13.67 -25.55 -4.07
CA THR A 234 -13.20 -26.92 -4.31
C THR A 234 -14.15 -27.98 -3.73
N LYS A 235 -15.27 -27.56 -3.13
CA LYS A 235 -16.30 -28.47 -2.56
C LYS A 235 -17.68 -28.34 -3.23
N GLY A 236 -17.75 -27.80 -4.46
CA GLY A 236 -18.94 -27.75 -5.27
C GLY A 236 -18.78 -28.53 -6.56
#